data_de87f4f8127aeaa5b09b7c57c06975b1
#
_entry.id   de87f4f8127aeaa5b09b7c57c06975b1
#
_cell.length_a   1.000
_cell.length_b   1.000
_cell.length_c   1.000
_cell.angle_alpha   90.00
_cell.angle_beta   90.00
_cell.angle_gamma   90.00
#
_symmetry.space_group_name_H-M   'P 1'
#
loop_
_entity.id
_entity.type
_entity.pdbx_description
1 polymer ?
#
loop_
_entity_poly.entity_id
_entity_poly.type
_entity_poly.pdbx_seq_one_letter_code
_entity_poly.pdbx_strand_id
1 'polypeptide(L)'
;MSSKVATCYRHPDRETGLRCQRCERPACPDCLMPAPVGVQCRECVRASPSRVISGRALLLGYRPYLTYTLIAANVAVWVAGAALGVLSSGSNAVLGGGPLVALGGLSGPRVASGEWWRILTSAFLHTGLIHLALNMAALYVFGTPLERALGRVRFAVLYLASLAAGSFGVLLLSPHSLTVGASGAIFGLLGALLVGHGAAGVSFRSSGILSLLVINLVFTFAVPGISIGGHLGGLAGGLAAGSLLFRWRVPGGRTVPTLASMALAAGFFLAAMWIGANPLRA
;
A
#
# COMPACT_ATOMS: atom_id res chain seq x y z
N MET A 1 -35.02 50.00 2.64
CA MET A 1 -34.53 49.56 1.31
C MET A 1 -34.97 48.12 1.11
N SER A 2 -35.99 47.89 0.27
CA SER A 2 -36.49 46.52 0.02
C SER A 2 -35.47 45.81 -0.91
N SER A 3 -34.75 44.83 -0.37
CA SER A 3 -33.85 43.99 -1.16
C SER A 3 -34.72 43.10 -2.08
N LYS A 4 -34.81 43.40 -3.36
CA LYS A 4 -35.43 42.50 -4.34
C LYS A 4 -34.76 41.17 -4.27
N VAL A 5 -35.49 40.14 -3.89
CA VAL A 5 -35.02 38.77 -3.93
C VAL A 5 -34.71 38.39 -5.37
N ALA A 6 -33.52 37.88 -5.63
CA ALA A 6 -33.12 37.55 -6.99
C ALA A 6 -33.89 36.31 -7.49
N THR A 7 -34.25 36.28 -8.79
CA THR A 7 -34.90 35.13 -9.43
C THR A 7 -33.89 34.22 -10.09
N CYS A 8 -34.20 32.94 -10.20
CA CYS A 8 -33.34 31.95 -10.85
C CYS A 8 -33.14 32.32 -12.33
N TYR A 9 -31.90 32.25 -12.82
CA TYR A 9 -31.54 32.60 -14.21
C TYR A 9 -32.26 31.75 -15.28
N ARG A 10 -32.79 30.58 -14.91
CA ARG A 10 -33.55 29.68 -15.81
C ARG A 10 -35.03 29.64 -15.52
N HIS A 11 -35.45 30.03 -14.32
CA HIS A 11 -36.83 30.01 -13.86
C HIS A 11 -37.17 31.39 -13.29
N PRO A 12 -37.62 32.33 -14.14
CA PRO A 12 -37.90 33.71 -13.72
C PRO A 12 -39.02 33.82 -12.66
N ASP A 13 -39.83 32.78 -12.55
CA ASP A 13 -40.93 32.62 -11.62
C ASP A 13 -40.47 32.12 -10.21
N ARG A 14 -39.19 31.76 -10.07
CA ARG A 14 -38.66 31.21 -8.81
C ARG A 14 -37.65 32.15 -8.17
N GLU A 15 -38.03 32.71 -7.06
CA GLU A 15 -37.11 33.45 -6.18
C GLU A 15 -36.05 32.50 -5.56
N THR A 16 -34.82 32.97 -5.45
CA THR A 16 -33.74 32.21 -4.87
C THR A 16 -32.69 33.08 -4.19
N GLY A 17 -32.24 32.69 -3.01
CA GLY A 17 -31.07 33.26 -2.35
C GLY A 17 -29.77 32.55 -2.72
N LEU A 18 -29.85 31.44 -3.49
CA LEU A 18 -28.67 30.62 -3.85
C LEU A 18 -28.05 31.17 -5.14
N ARG A 19 -26.69 31.00 -5.23
CA ARG A 19 -25.91 31.42 -6.39
C ARG A 19 -24.93 30.36 -6.81
N CYS A 20 -24.64 30.30 -8.09
CA CYS A 20 -23.54 29.49 -8.60
C CYS A 20 -22.22 30.05 -8.09
N GLN A 21 -21.41 29.22 -7.42
CA GLN A 21 -20.11 29.64 -6.85
C GLN A 21 -19.02 29.93 -7.89
N ARG A 22 -19.29 29.65 -9.18
CA ARG A 22 -18.32 29.95 -10.25
C ARG A 22 -18.63 31.20 -11.03
N CYS A 23 -19.91 31.44 -11.36
CA CYS A 23 -20.35 32.58 -12.19
C CYS A 23 -21.28 33.54 -11.44
N GLU A 24 -21.58 33.29 -10.18
CA GLU A 24 -22.38 34.07 -9.24
C GLU A 24 -23.85 34.34 -9.69
N ARG A 25 -24.30 33.75 -10.78
CA ARG A 25 -25.69 33.86 -11.24
C ARG A 25 -26.64 33.24 -10.21
N PRO A 26 -27.77 33.91 -9.89
CA PRO A 26 -28.81 33.34 -9.05
C PRO A 26 -29.39 32.07 -9.71
N ALA A 27 -29.51 31.00 -8.91
CA ALA A 27 -30.00 29.73 -9.41
C ALA A 27 -30.76 28.96 -8.32
N CYS A 28 -31.95 28.45 -8.65
CA CYS A 28 -32.72 27.61 -7.71
C CYS A 28 -32.03 26.25 -7.49
N PRO A 29 -32.43 25.49 -6.44
CA PRO A 29 -31.83 24.19 -6.13
C PRO A 29 -31.80 23.22 -7.31
N ASP A 30 -32.87 23.20 -8.15
CA ASP A 30 -32.95 22.33 -9.32
C ASP A 30 -31.97 22.67 -10.44
N CYS A 31 -31.45 23.92 -10.44
CA CYS A 31 -30.46 24.41 -11.39
C CYS A 31 -29.02 24.35 -10.87
N LEU A 32 -28.83 24.01 -9.60
CA LEU A 32 -27.53 23.85 -8.97
C LEU A 32 -27.15 22.37 -8.89
N MET A 33 -25.90 22.08 -9.18
CA MET A 33 -25.32 20.75 -9.09
C MET A 33 -24.15 20.77 -8.10
N PRO A 34 -23.96 19.70 -7.29
CA PRO A 34 -22.78 19.56 -6.47
C PRO A 34 -21.50 19.65 -7.32
N ALA A 35 -20.52 20.38 -6.85
CA ALA A 35 -19.21 20.53 -7.47
C ALA A 35 -18.12 20.17 -6.44
N PRO A 36 -16.85 20.00 -6.85
CA PRO A 36 -15.75 19.72 -5.93
C PRO A 36 -15.63 20.75 -4.79
N VAL A 37 -16.07 21.97 -5.04
CA VAL A 37 -16.23 23.01 -4.02
C VAL A 37 -17.64 23.60 -4.18
N GLY A 38 -18.53 23.29 -3.23
CA GLY A 38 -19.88 23.84 -3.15
C GLY A 38 -20.81 23.45 -4.31
N VAL A 39 -21.56 24.44 -4.85
CA VAL A 39 -22.57 24.23 -5.89
C VAL A 39 -22.34 25.11 -7.13
N GLN A 40 -22.55 24.56 -8.30
CA GLN A 40 -22.40 25.26 -9.59
C GLN A 40 -23.63 25.07 -10.48
N CYS A 41 -23.93 26.08 -11.33
CA CYS A 41 -24.98 25.93 -12.30
C CYS A 41 -24.61 24.92 -13.40
N ARG A 42 -25.63 24.37 -14.07
CA ARG A 42 -25.45 23.34 -15.12
C ARG A 42 -24.49 23.76 -16.23
N GLU A 43 -24.50 25.05 -16.60
CA GLU A 43 -23.62 25.57 -17.64
C GLU A 43 -22.16 25.62 -17.19
N CYS A 44 -21.89 26.04 -15.95
CA CYS A 44 -20.55 26.02 -15.39
C CYS A 44 -20.00 24.58 -15.21
N VAL A 45 -20.85 23.64 -14.87
CA VAL A 45 -20.47 22.22 -14.79
C VAL A 45 -20.15 21.67 -16.19
N ARG A 46 -20.97 21.99 -17.21
CA ARG A 46 -20.71 21.56 -18.58
C ARG A 46 -19.47 22.22 -19.20
N ALA A 47 -19.21 23.48 -18.87
CA ALA A 47 -18.03 24.21 -19.34
C ALA A 47 -16.75 23.84 -18.55
N SER A 48 -16.86 23.04 -17.50
CA SER A 48 -15.69 22.57 -16.75
C SER A 48 -15.10 21.33 -17.43
N PRO A 49 -13.82 21.35 -17.82
CA PRO A 49 -13.15 20.15 -18.33
C PRO A 49 -12.98 19.08 -17.26
N SER A 50 -13.24 19.41 -16.00
CA SER A 50 -13.18 18.48 -14.87
C SER A 50 -14.43 17.61 -14.84
N ARG A 51 -14.33 16.38 -15.26
CA ARG A 51 -15.33 15.36 -14.95
C ARG A 51 -15.44 15.28 -13.42
N VAL A 52 -16.58 15.66 -12.84
CA VAL A 52 -16.87 15.39 -11.43
C VAL A 52 -17.02 13.88 -11.31
N ILE A 53 -15.93 13.22 -11.04
CA ILE A 53 -15.95 11.79 -10.70
C ILE A 53 -16.37 11.74 -9.23
N SER A 54 -17.58 11.24 -8.95
CA SER A 54 -18.00 11.03 -7.56
C SER A 54 -16.94 10.14 -6.88
N GLY A 55 -16.58 10.44 -5.62
CA GLY A 55 -15.60 9.65 -4.88
C GLY A 55 -15.97 8.16 -4.89
N ARG A 56 -17.27 7.84 -4.93
CA ARG A 56 -17.80 6.48 -5.08
C ARG A 56 -17.49 5.86 -6.45
N ALA A 57 -17.59 6.62 -7.56
CA ALA A 57 -17.23 6.13 -8.90
C ALA A 57 -15.72 5.92 -9.04
N LEU A 58 -14.90 6.76 -8.39
CA LEU A 58 -13.45 6.58 -8.31
C LEU A 58 -13.09 5.31 -7.52
N LEU A 59 -13.79 5.05 -6.42
CA LEU A 59 -13.57 3.88 -5.57
C LEU A 59 -14.10 2.58 -6.21
N LEU A 60 -15.20 2.62 -6.94
CA LEU A 60 -15.82 1.44 -7.55
C LEU A 60 -15.30 1.15 -8.96
N GLY A 61 -14.78 2.16 -9.69
CA GLY A 61 -14.28 2.01 -11.06
C GLY A 61 -12.87 1.47 -11.18
N TYR A 62 -12.03 1.62 -10.14
CA TYR A 62 -10.65 1.12 -10.17
C TYR A 62 -10.54 -0.24 -9.47
N ARG A 63 -10.18 -1.26 -10.25
CA ARG A 63 -9.91 -2.60 -9.70
C ARG A 63 -8.42 -2.72 -9.32
N PRO A 64 -8.11 -3.10 -8.08
CA PRO A 64 -6.74 -3.22 -7.59
C PRO A 64 -6.11 -4.55 -8.07
N TYR A 65 -5.90 -4.65 -9.38
CA TYR A 65 -5.41 -5.88 -10.02
C TYR A 65 -4.04 -6.30 -9.51
N LEU A 66 -3.14 -5.36 -9.19
CA LEU A 66 -1.81 -5.73 -8.70
C LEU A 66 -1.88 -6.36 -7.31
N THR A 67 -2.72 -5.83 -6.43
CA THR A 67 -3.00 -6.46 -5.12
C THR A 67 -3.52 -7.89 -5.30
N TYR A 68 -4.49 -8.09 -6.21
CA TYR A 68 -5.02 -9.43 -6.49
C TYR A 68 -3.98 -10.35 -7.13
N THR A 69 -3.15 -9.83 -8.04
CA THR A 69 -2.05 -10.60 -8.64
C THR A 69 -1.02 -11.02 -7.59
N LEU A 70 -0.65 -10.13 -6.67
CA LEU A 70 0.26 -10.47 -5.58
C LEU A 70 -0.33 -11.54 -4.66
N ILE A 71 -1.62 -11.44 -4.31
CA ILE A 71 -2.32 -12.47 -3.54
C ILE A 71 -2.31 -13.80 -4.29
N ALA A 72 -2.71 -13.80 -5.56
CA ALA A 72 -2.75 -15.02 -6.39
C ALA A 72 -1.36 -15.66 -6.54
N ALA A 73 -0.31 -14.86 -6.72
CA ALA A 73 1.08 -15.34 -6.79
C ALA A 73 1.52 -16.01 -5.49
N ASN A 74 1.24 -15.41 -4.33
CA ASN A 74 1.57 -15.99 -3.03
C ASN A 74 0.83 -17.32 -2.80
N VAL A 75 -0.47 -17.37 -3.10
CA VAL A 75 -1.27 -18.59 -2.99
C VAL A 75 -0.74 -19.66 -3.94
N ALA A 76 -0.44 -19.31 -5.19
CA ALA A 76 0.08 -20.27 -6.19
C ALA A 76 1.44 -20.86 -5.76
N VAL A 77 2.36 -20.01 -5.27
CA VAL A 77 3.67 -20.45 -4.77
C VAL A 77 3.51 -21.38 -3.55
N TRP A 78 2.60 -21.05 -2.63
CA TRP A 78 2.35 -21.90 -1.48
C TRP A 78 1.75 -23.26 -1.89
N VAL A 79 0.77 -23.28 -2.79
CA VAL A 79 0.17 -24.52 -3.32
C VAL A 79 1.24 -25.37 -4.02
N ALA A 80 2.09 -24.76 -4.85
CA ALA A 80 3.19 -25.45 -5.51
C ALA A 80 4.17 -26.04 -4.48
N GLY A 81 4.56 -25.29 -3.46
CA GLY A 81 5.44 -25.74 -2.38
C GLY A 81 4.83 -26.91 -1.60
N ALA A 82 3.53 -26.83 -1.29
CA ALA A 82 2.81 -27.91 -0.61
C ALA A 82 2.74 -29.17 -1.47
N ALA A 83 2.43 -29.06 -2.76
CA ALA A 83 2.40 -30.19 -3.69
C ALA A 83 3.76 -30.86 -3.82
N LEU A 84 4.84 -30.09 -4.00
CA LEU A 84 6.21 -30.61 -4.03
C LEU A 84 6.61 -31.27 -2.71
N GLY A 85 6.18 -30.73 -1.59
CA GLY A 85 6.41 -31.30 -0.26
C GLY A 85 5.75 -32.67 -0.08
N VAL A 86 4.50 -32.81 -0.53
CA VAL A 86 3.78 -34.10 -0.50
C VAL A 86 4.51 -35.14 -1.36
N LEU A 87 4.96 -34.76 -2.56
CA LEU A 87 5.68 -35.64 -3.46
C LEU A 87 7.04 -36.07 -2.94
N SER A 88 7.73 -35.23 -2.16
CA SER A 88 9.10 -35.51 -1.68
C SER A 88 9.19 -36.11 -0.28
N SER A 89 8.23 -35.85 0.61
CA SER A 89 8.36 -36.16 2.04
C SER A 89 7.07 -36.67 2.69
N GLY A 90 6.00 -36.88 1.94
CA GLY A 90 4.71 -37.34 2.46
C GLY A 90 3.86 -36.23 3.10
N SER A 91 2.74 -36.62 3.75
CA SER A 91 1.65 -35.73 4.15
C SER A 91 2.01 -34.56 5.12
N ASN A 92 3.08 -34.70 5.89
CA ASN A 92 3.45 -33.67 6.90
C ASN A 92 4.10 -32.40 6.28
N ALA A 93 4.50 -32.43 5.02
CA ALA A 93 5.10 -31.30 4.32
C ALA A 93 4.12 -30.19 3.95
N VAL A 94 2.82 -30.49 3.92
CA VAL A 94 1.75 -29.53 3.53
C VAL A 94 1.67 -28.35 4.51
N LEU A 95 1.96 -28.58 5.79
CA LEU A 95 1.85 -27.54 6.82
C LEU A 95 3.04 -26.57 6.86
N GLY A 96 4.19 -26.95 6.28
CA GLY A 96 5.46 -26.22 6.41
C GLY A 96 5.93 -25.43 5.16
N GLY A 97 5.11 -25.32 4.11
CA GLY A 97 5.50 -24.59 2.88
C GLY A 97 6.46 -25.34 1.95
N GLY A 98 6.79 -26.60 2.28
CA GLY A 98 7.54 -27.51 1.44
C GLY A 98 8.99 -27.09 1.13
N PRO A 99 9.64 -27.75 0.16
CA PRO A 99 11.04 -27.52 -0.19
C PRO A 99 11.33 -26.11 -0.73
N LEU A 100 10.32 -25.41 -1.24
CA LEU A 100 10.49 -24.04 -1.76
C LEU A 100 10.95 -23.06 -0.66
N VAL A 101 10.57 -23.28 0.61
CA VAL A 101 11.00 -22.45 1.73
C VAL A 101 12.53 -22.53 1.90
N ALA A 102 13.10 -23.72 1.81
CA ALA A 102 14.55 -23.90 1.89
C ALA A 102 15.29 -23.29 0.68
N LEU A 103 14.67 -23.38 -0.52
CA LEU A 103 15.27 -22.89 -1.77
C LEU A 103 15.20 -21.36 -1.92
N GLY A 104 14.16 -20.69 -1.39
CA GLY A 104 13.91 -19.28 -1.66
C GLY A 104 13.78 -18.40 -0.42
N GLY A 105 13.82 -18.96 0.81
CA GLY A 105 13.78 -18.20 2.05
C GLY A 105 15.03 -17.36 2.27
N LEU A 106 14.88 -16.18 2.88
CA LEU A 106 15.97 -15.23 3.13
C LEU A 106 16.83 -15.70 4.29
N SER A 107 18.13 -15.76 4.06
CA SER A 107 19.15 -16.09 5.07
C SER A 107 20.47 -15.42 4.66
N GLY A 108 21.16 -14.78 5.61
CA GLY A 108 22.42 -14.07 5.35
C GLY A 108 23.51 -14.96 4.77
N PRO A 109 23.79 -16.16 5.32
CA PRO A 109 24.79 -17.08 4.75
C PRO A 109 24.51 -17.43 3.28
N ARG A 110 23.24 -17.54 2.89
CA ARG A 110 22.85 -17.83 1.50
C ARG A 110 23.04 -16.62 0.61
N VAL A 111 22.71 -15.41 1.09
CA VAL A 111 23.00 -14.18 0.35
C VAL A 111 24.50 -13.98 0.19
N ALA A 112 25.31 -14.27 1.21
CA ALA A 112 26.75 -14.25 1.17
C ALA A 112 27.34 -15.22 0.12
N SER A 113 26.69 -16.36 -0.10
CA SER A 113 27.08 -17.32 -1.15
C SER A 113 26.59 -16.96 -2.55
N GLY A 114 26.01 -15.75 -2.74
CA GLY A 114 25.57 -15.23 -4.03
C GLY A 114 24.09 -15.42 -4.33
N GLU A 115 23.30 -16.00 -3.43
CA GLU A 115 21.86 -16.27 -3.65
C GLU A 115 21.00 -15.02 -3.37
N TRP A 116 21.32 -13.90 -4.01
CA TRP A 116 20.69 -12.57 -3.82
C TRP A 116 19.18 -12.54 -4.11
N TRP A 117 18.69 -13.44 -4.98
CA TRP A 117 17.25 -13.53 -5.29
C TRP A 117 16.37 -13.79 -4.07
N ARG A 118 16.93 -14.35 -2.99
CA ARG A 118 16.23 -14.60 -1.74
C ARG A 118 15.69 -13.35 -1.07
N ILE A 119 16.30 -12.19 -1.35
CA ILE A 119 15.80 -10.88 -0.93
C ILE A 119 14.38 -10.65 -1.46
N LEU A 120 14.06 -11.16 -2.66
CA LEU A 120 12.75 -11.02 -3.29
C LEU A 120 11.86 -12.25 -3.09
N THR A 121 12.41 -13.45 -3.30
CA THR A 121 11.61 -14.68 -3.31
C THR A 121 11.04 -15.02 -1.94
N SER A 122 11.72 -14.67 -0.87
CA SER A 122 11.26 -14.90 0.50
C SER A 122 9.88 -14.28 0.78
N ALA A 123 9.55 -13.15 0.12
CA ALA A 123 8.26 -12.47 0.29
C ALA A 123 7.06 -13.22 -0.31
N PHE A 124 7.30 -14.27 -1.11
CA PHE A 124 6.26 -15.10 -1.72
C PHE A 124 6.12 -16.47 -1.06
N LEU A 125 6.94 -16.77 -0.07
CA LEU A 125 6.98 -18.04 0.62
C LEU A 125 6.30 -17.95 1.99
N HIS A 126 5.62 -19.02 2.41
CA HIS A 126 4.91 -19.07 3.69
C HIS A 126 5.08 -20.44 4.33
N THR A 127 5.32 -20.46 5.65
CA THR A 127 5.54 -21.69 6.44
C THR A 127 4.27 -22.43 6.83
N GLY A 128 3.08 -21.94 6.48
CA GLY A 128 1.84 -22.62 6.80
C GLY A 128 0.61 -21.84 6.35
N LEU A 129 -0.54 -22.53 6.35
CA LEU A 129 -1.80 -21.97 5.86
C LEU A 129 -2.27 -20.74 6.66
N ILE A 130 -2.12 -20.75 7.99
CA ILE A 130 -2.51 -19.62 8.84
C ILE A 130 -1.62 -18.40 8.53
N HIS A 131 -0.30 -18.62 8.38
CA HIS A 131 0.64 -17.57 8.03
C HIS A 131 0.29 -16.96 6.66
N LEU A 132 0.03 -17.80 5.66
CA LEU A 132 -0.44 -17.34 4.33
C LEU A 132 -1.75 -16.55 4.45
N ALA A 133 -2.77 -17.11 5.12
CA ALA A 133 -4.09 -16.51 5.20
C ALA A 133 -4.07 -15.13 5.85
N LEU A 134 -3.33 -14.97 6.96
CA LEU A 134 -3.19 -13.68 7.65
C LEU A 134 -2.46 -12.65 6.76
N ASN A 135 -1.40 -13.06 6.06
CA ASN A 135 -0.70 -12.19 5.13
C ASN A 135 -1.62 -11.75 3.96
N MET A 136 -2.36 -12.69 3.36
CA MET A 136 -3.25 -12.36 2.23
C MET A 136 -4.42 -11.48 2.66
N ALA A 137 -4.99 -11.71 3.84
CA ALA A 137 -6.01 -10.84 4.41
C ALA A 137 -5.46 -9.40 4.63
N ALA A 138 -4.28 -9.28 5.23
CA ALA A 138 -3.64 -7.98 5.47
C ALA A 138 -3.25 -7.30 4.14
N LEU A 139 -2.73 -8.04 3.16
CA LEU A 139 -2.41 -7.51 1.83
C LEU A 139 -3.67 -7.01 1.11
N TYR A 140 -4.80 -7.72 1.22
CA TYR A 140 -6.08 -7.27 0.69
C TYR A 140 -6.55 -5.97 1.36
N VAL A 141 -6.54 -5.93 2.70
CA VAL A 141 -7.02 -4.79 3.51
C VAL A 141 -6.16 -3.55 3.29
N PHE A 142 -4.84 -3.67 3.26
CA PHE A 142 -3.93 -2.53 3.15
C PHE A 142 -3.56 -2.21 1.71
N GLY A 143 -3.39 -3.21 0.86
CA GLY A 143 -2.99 -3.04 -0.53
C GLY A 143 -4.10 -2.43 -1.39
N THR A 144 -5.34 -2.88 -1.23
CA THR A 144 -6.48 -2.40 -2.02
C THR A 144 -6.67 -0.89 -1.96
N PRO A 145 -6.75 -0.24 -0.79
CA PRO A 145 -6.90 1.22 -0.72
C PRO A 145 -5.66 1.97 -1.23
N LEU A 146 -4.46 1.45 -0.99
CA LEU A 146 -3.22 2.07 -1.45
C LEU A 146 -3.07 2.01 -2.96
N GLU A 147 -3.37 0.86 -3.59
CA GLU A 147 -3.33 0.74 -5.05
C GLU A 147 -4.35 1.66 -5.72
N ARG A 148 -5.56 1.79 -5.13
CA ARG A 148 -6.57 2.75 -5.60
C ARG A 148 -6.10 4.21 -5.50
N ALA A 149 -5.43 4.57 -4.42
CA ALA A 149 -4.96 5.93 -4.18
C ALA A 149 -3.73 6.29 -5.05
N LEU A 150 -2.80 5.38 -5.20
CA LEU A 150 -1.51 5.60 -5.86
C LEU A 150 -1.51 5.24 -7.35
N GLY A 151 -2.36 4.29 -7.77
CA GLY A 151 -2.27 3.61 -9.05
C GLY A 151 -1.22 2.47 -9.02
N ARG A 152 -1.28 1.59 -10.03
CA ARG A 152 -0.49 0.34 -10.06
C ARG A 152 1.02 0.55 -9.93
N VAL A 153 1.60 1.46 -10.73
CA VAL A 153 3.05 1.66 -10.77
C VAL A 153 3.58 2.15 -9.42
N ARG A 154 2.97 3.17 -8.83
CA ARG A 154 3.41 3.73 -7.56
C ARG A 154 3.17 2.76 -6.40
N PHE A 155 2.10 1.99 -6.46
CA PHE A 155 1.85 0.91 -5.51
C PHE A 155 2.90 -0.21 -5.62
N ALA A 156 3.28 -0.62 -6.84
CA ALA A 156 4.37 -1.58 -7.05
C ALA A 156 5.70 -1.08 -6.46
N VAL A 157 6.04 0.18 -6.71
CA VAL A 157 7.26 0.80 -6.17
C VAL A 157 7.23 0.84 -4.63
N LEU A 158 6.09 1.21 -4.04
CA LEU A 158 5.90 1.18 -2.59
C LEU A 158 6.08 -0.23 -2.01
N TYR A 159 5.45 -1.23 -2.64
CA TYR A 159 5.54 -2.62 -2.22
C TYR A 159 6.98 -3.14 -2.26
N LEU A 160 7.70 -2.88 -3.37
CA LEU A 160 9.09 -3.28 -3.54
C LEU A 160 10.05 -2.56 -2.59
N ALA A 161 9.84 -1.26 -2.34
CA ALA A 161 10.63 -0.50 -1.37
C ALA A 161 10.44 -1.06 0.05
N SER A 162 9.20 -1.37 0.42
CA SER A 162 8.87 -1.97 1.71
C SER A 162 9.46 -3.37 1.87
N LEU A 163 9.39 -4.19 0.80
CA LEU A 163 9.97 -5.53 0.74
C LEU A 163 11.47 -5.47 0.92
N ALA A 164 12.17 -4.63 0.14
CA ALA A 164 13.62 -4.52 0.19
C ALA A 164 14.11 -4.00 1.56
N ALA A 165 13.40 -3.03 2.15
CA ALA A 165 13.68 -2.53 3.49
C ALA A 165 13.42 -3.59 4.58
N GLY A 166 12.37 -4.40 4.42
CA GLY A 166 12.11 -5.55 5.29
C GLY A 166 13.23 -6.58 5.22
N SER A 167 13.64 -6.96 4.02
CA SER A 167 14.76 -7.90 3.81
C SER A 167 16.08 -7.37 4.37
N PHE A 168 16.36 -6.06 4.19
CA PHE A 168 17.49 -5.41 4.83
C PHE A 168 17.42 -5.52 6.36
N GLY A 169 16.27 -5.25 6.96
CA GLY A 169 16.07 -5.37 8.40
C GLY A 169 16.25 -6.80 8.93
N VAL A 170 15.82 -7.83 8.17
CA VAL A 170 16.10 -9.24 8.51
C VAL A 170 17.60 -9.50 8.56
N LEU A 171 18.31 -9.12 7.49
CA LEU A 171 19.75 -9.37 7.37
C LEU A 171 20.58 -8.60 8.40
N LEU A 172 20.08 -7.43 8.85
CA LEU A 172 20.70 -6.62 9.89
C LEU A 172 20.52 -7.22 11.29
N LEU A 173 19.30 -7.66 11.63
CA LEU A 173 18.95 -8.04 13.02
C LEU A 173 18.94 -9.55 13.26
N SER A 174 18.79 -10.37 12.22
CA SER A 174 18.66 -11.83 12.34
C SER A 174 19.26 -12.55 11.12
N PRO A 175 20.54 -12.31 10.79
CA PRO A 175 21.14 -12.78 9.53
C PRO A 175 21.16 -14.32 9.39
N HIS A 176 21.18 -15.05 10.52
CA HIS A 176 21.24 -16.51 10.51
C HIS A 176 19.87 -17.19 10.48
N SER A 177 18.78 -16.43 10.65
CA SER A 177 17.41 -16.95 10.60
C SER A 177 16.96 -17.17 9.15
N LEU A 178 16.29 -18.30 8.90
CA LEU A 178 15.58 -18.50 7.64
C LEU A 178 14.23 -17.79 7.71
N THR A 179 14.09 -16.67 7.00
CA THR A 179 12.91 -15.81 7.05
C THR A 179 12.12 -15.89 5.76
N VAL A 180 10.79 -16.00 5.88
CA VAL A 180 9.83 -16.00 4.77
C VAL A 180 8.56 -15.24 5.14
N GLY A 181 7.83 -14.77 4.15
CA GLY A 181 6.53 -14.10 4.29
C GLY A 181 6.46 -12.74 3.64
N ALA A 182 5.29 -12.38 3.15
CA ALA A 182 5.00 -11.05 2.60
C ALA A 182 4.93 -9.95 3.69
N SER A 183 5.01 -10.32 4.95
CA SER A 183 4.70 -9.46 6.09
C SER A 183 5.59 -8.22 6.19
N GLY A 184 6.87 -8.29 5.82
CA GLY A 184 7.75 -7.12 5.74
C GLY A 184 7.19 -6.06 4.79
N ALA A 185 6.82 -6.46 3.57
CA ALA A 185 6.17 -5.54 2.62
C ALA A 185 4.82 -5.03 3.15
N ILE A 186 4.02 -5.89 3.78
CA ILE A 186 2.71 -5.55 4.35
C ILE A 186 2.83 -4.53 5.50
N PHE A 187 3.82 -4.67 6.37
CA PHE A 187 4.13 -3.66 7.39
C PHE A 187 4.48 -2.30 6.75
N GLY A 188 5.18 -2.32 5.62
CA GLY A 188 5.41 -1.09 4.86
C GLY A 188 4.14 -0.50 4.27
N LEU A 189 3.21 -1.32 3.78
CA LEU A 189 1.89 -0.82 3.35
C LEU A 189 1.14 -0.16 4.52
N LEU A 190 1.19 -0.74 5.70
CA LEU A 190 0.61 -0.16 6.91
C LEU A 190 1.26 1.19 7.26
N GLY A 191 2.59 1.30 7.17
CA GLY A 191 3.32 2.57 7.31
C GLY A 191 2.91 3.63 6.28
N ALA A 192 2.75 3.24 5.02
CA ALA A 192 2.29 4.14 3.96
C ALA A 192 0.84 4.59 4.15
N LEU A 193 -0.04 3.74 4.68
CA LEU A 193 -1.41 4.13 5.06
C LEU A 193 -1.42 5.20 6.15
N LEU A 194 -0.57 5.09 7.17
CA LEU A 194 -0.41 6.13 8.19
C LEU A 194 -0.04 7.47 7.55
N VAL A 195 0.97 7.48 6.68
CA VAL A 195 1.38 8.70 5.97
C VAL A 195 0.26 9.25 5.09
N GLY A 196 -0.42 8.37 4.34
CA GLY A 196 -1.52 8.75 3.45
C GLY A 196 -2.70 9.39 4.19
N HIS A 197 -3.08 8.83 5.35
CA HIS A 197 -4.13 9.40 6.20
C HIS A 197 -3.72 10.77 6.76
N GLY A 198 -2.48 10.90 7.25
CA GLY A 198 -1.95 12.19 7.70
C GLY A 198 -1.91 13.24 6.59
N ALA A 199 -1.54 12.85 5.36
CA ALA A 199 -1.53 13.74 4.22
C ALA A 199 -2.94 14.16 3.76
N ALA A 200 -3.95 13.32 4.02
CA ALA A 200 -5.37 13.60 3.76
C ALA A 200 -6.07 14.34 4.92
N GLY A 201 -5.39 14.65 6.02
CA GLY A 201 -5.98 15.28 7.20
C GLY A 201 -6.92 14.36 8.00
N VAL A 202 -6.88 13.04 7.77
CA VAL A 202 -7.70 12.08 8.50
C VAL A 202 -7.07 11.75 9.85
N SER A 203 -7.87 11.83 10.91
CA SER A 203 -7.40 11.49 12.25
C SER A 203 -7.02 10.01 12.37
N PHE A 204 -5.83 9.74 12.90
CA PHE A 204 -5.36 8.37 13.14
C PHE A 204 -6.21 7.62 14.16
N ARG A 205 -6.78 8.33 15.14
CA ARG A 205 -7.62 7.73 16.19
C ARG A 205 -8.95 7.24 15.63
N SER A 206 -9.57 7.99 14.71
CA SER A 206 -10.86 7.64 14.13
C SER A 206 -10.76 6.61 12.99
N SER A 207 -9.60 6.45 12.37
CA SER A 207 -9.40 5.52 11.25
C SER A 207 -9.11 4.08 11.66
N GLY A 208 -8.84 3.81 12.94
CA GLY A 208 -8.46 2.47 13.41
C GLY A 208 -7.07 2.00 12.98
N ILE A 209 -6.36 2.74 12.13
CA ILE A 209 -5.04 2.34 11.60
C ILE A 209 -3.99 2.27 12.71
N LEU A 210 -4.04 3.19 13.67
CA LEU A 210 -3.13 3.16 14.82
C LEU A 210 -3.33 1.90 15.64
N SER A 211 -4.58 1.49 15.89
CA SER A 211 -4.88 0.24 16.60
C SER A 211 -4.36 -0.98 15.84
N LEU A 212 -4.53 -1.00 14.52
CA LEU A 212 -3.97 -2.07 13.68
C LEU A 212 -2.45 -2.12 13.76
N LEU A 213 -1.77 -0.97 13.74
CA LEU A 213 -0.32 -0.92 13.91
C LEU A 213 0.11 -1.47 15.27
N VAL A 214 -0.52 -1.01 16.36
CA VAL A 214 -0.20 -1.45 17.72
C VAL A 214 -0.42 -2.96 17.86
N ILE A 215 -1.55 -3.49 17.41
CA ILE A 215 -1.84 -4.93 17.47
C ILE A 215 -0.77 -5.71 16.69
N ASN A 216 -0.43 -5.32 15.47
CA ASN A 216 0.58 -6.00 14.67
C ASN A 216 1.97 -5.90 15.28
N LEU A 217 2.34 -4.79 15.93
CA LEU A 217 3.58 -4.67 16.69
C LEU A 217 3.59 -5.57 17.92
N VAL A 218 2.49 -5.64 18.69
CA VAL A 218 2.36 -6.56 19.83
C VAL A 218 2.58 -8.01 19.35
N PHE A 219 1.93 -8.43 18.27
CA PHE A 219 2.16 -9.76 17.69
C PHE A 219 3.63 -9.97 17.27
N THR A 220 4.25 -8.95 16.68
CA THR A 220 5.67 -9.01 16.25
C THR A 220 6.62 -9.34 17.40
N PHE A 221 6.39 -8.76 18.57
CA PHE A 221 7.26 -8.96 19.73
C PHE A 221 6.83 -10.13 20.64
N ALA A 222 5.54 -10.48 20.64
CA ALA A 222 5.00 -11.50 21.53
C ALA A 222 5.06 -12.92 20.95
N VAL A 223 5.05 -13.07 19.61
CA VAL A 223 4.98 -14.39 18.97
C VAL A 223 6.37 -14.83 18.50
N PRO A 224 6.91 -15.92 19.06
CA PRO A 224 8.19 -16.48 18.61
C PRO A 224 8.18 -16.86 17.13
N GLY A 225 9.31 -16.65 16.45
CA GLY A 225 9.46 -16.97 15.04
C GLY A 225 8.99 -15.87 14.08
N ILE A 226 8.40 -14.77 14.57
CA ILE A 226 8.11 -13.60 13.77
C ILE A 226 9.38 -12.75 13.62
N SER A 227 9.71 -12.35 12.40
CA SER A 227 10.89 -11.53 12.12
C SER A 227 10.68 -10.07 12.52
N ILE A 228 11.24 -9.69 13.67
CA ILE A 228 11.25 -8.30 14.16
C ILE A 228 11.89 -7.38 13.11
N GLY A 229 13.07 -7.77 12.61
CA GLY A 229 13.80 -7.01 11.59
C GLY A 229 13.01 -6.82 10.31
N GLY A 230 12.33 -7.86 9.84
CA GLY A 230 11.49 -7.81 8.65
C GLY A 230 10.32 -6.83 8.78
N HIS A 231 9.63 -6.87 9.93
CA HIS A 231 8.49 -6.00 10.19
C HIS A 231 8.89 -4.54 10.40
N LEU A 232 9.88 -4.26 11.25
CA LEU A 232 10.34 -2.90 11.52
C LEU A 232 11.04 -2.28 10.30
N GLY A 233 11.86 -3.05 9.58
CA GLY A 233 12.48 -2.60 8.34
C GLY A 233 11.44 -2.27 7.27
N GLY A 234 10.47 -3.16 7.08
CA GLY A 234 9.37 -2.94 6.16
C GLY A 234 8.55 -1.70 6.51
N LEU A 235 8.17 -1.53 7.78
CA LEU A 235 7.46 -0.35 8.30
C LEU A 235 8.24 0.94 7.99
N ALA A 236 9.54 0.97 8.29
CA ALA A 236 10.40 2.12 8.02
C ALA A 236 10.48 2.44 6.52
N GLY A 237 10.67 1.42 5.67
CA GLY A 237 10.68 1.56 4.22
C GLY A 237 9.37 2.11 3.67
N GLY A 238 8.24 1.60 4.19
CA GLY A 238 6.92 2.06 3.81
C GLY A 238 6.58 3.48 4.28
N LEU A 239 7.00 3.87 5.48
CA LEU A 239 6.91 5.25 5.96
C LEU A 239 7.71 6.20 5.07
N ALA A 240 8.95 5.83 4.70
CA ALA A 240 9.80 6.64 3.85
C ALA A 240 9.22 6.75 2.42
N ALA A 241 8.93 5.64 1.75
CA ALA A 241 8.34 5.64 0.41
C ALA A 241 6.96 6.30 0.38
N GLY A 242 6.12 6.04 1.39
CA GLY A 242 4.82 6.70 1.55
C GLY A 242 4.95 8.22 1.71
N SER A 243 5.94 8.70 2.45
CA SER A 243 6.20 10.14 2.59
C SER A 243 6.56 10.78 1.25
N LEU A 244 7.41 10.14 0.45
CA LEU A 244 7.72 10.58 -0.89
C LEU A 244 6.47 10.60 -1.78
N LEU A 245 5.66 9.53 -1.76
CA LEU A 245 4.54 9.34 -2.66
C LEU A 245 3.32 10.19 -2.32
N PHE A 246 3.05 10.50 -1.05
CA PHE A 246 1.86 11.22 -0.61
C PHE A 246 2.11 12.68 -0.24
N ARG A 247 3.28 13.02 0.31
CA ARG A 247 3.56 14.36 0.84
C ARG A 247 4.43 15.21 -0.07
N TRP A 248 5.29 14.61 -0.89
CA TRP A 248 6.18 15.37 -1.76
C TRP A 248 5.41 15.94 -2.95
N ARG A 249 5.08 17.23 -2.85
CA ARG A 249 4.43 18.02 -3.88
C ARG A 249 5.48 18.86 -4.60
N VAL A 250 5.93 18.43 -5.78
CA VAL A 250 6.88 19.18 -6.62
C VAL A 250 6.22 19.62 -7.93
N PRO A 251 6.68 20.75 -8.50
CA PRO A 251 6.38 21.06 -9.88
C PRO A 251 6.85 19.92 -10.79
N GLY A 252 6.03 19.45 -11.72
CA GLY A 252 6.33 18.25 -12.54
C GLY A 252 5.56 16.98 -12.13
N GLY A 253 4.71 17.06 -11.11
CA GLY A 253 3.71 16.04 -10.82
C GLY A 253 4.24 14.79 -10.12
N ARG A 254 3.79 13.61 -10.57
CA ARG A 254 3.98 12.33 -9.88
C ARG A 254 5.31 11.64 -10.21
N THR A 255 6.06 12.09 -11.20
CA THR A 255 7.25 11.40 -11.72
C THR A 255 8.41 11.45 -10.72
N VAL A 256 8.76 12.62 -10.21
CA VAL A 256 9.90 12.79 -9.27
C VAL A 256 9.72 11.97 -7.99
N PRO A 257 8.58 12.03 -7.27
CA PRO A 257 8.36 11.18 -6.10
C PRO A 257 8.43 9.68 -6.41
N THR A 258 7.99 9.27 -7.60
CA THR A 258 8.05 7.86 -8.02
C THR A 258 9.49 7.43 -8.24
N LEU A 259 10.30 8.22 -8.97
CA LEU A 259 11.72 7.93 -9.18
C LEU A 259 12.51 7.93 -7.87
N ALA A 260 12.23 8.87 -6.96
CA ALA A 260 12.85 8.89 -5.64
C ALA A 260 12.50 7.63 -4.81
N SER A 261 11.27 7.17 -4.90
CA SER A 261 10.85 5.92 -4.23
C SER A 261 11.48 4.68 -4.89
N MET A 262 11.69 4.68 -6.20
CA MET A 262 12.43 3.62 -6.90
C MET A 262 13.90 3.60 -6.47
N ALA A 263 14.55 4.77 -6.38
CA ALA A 263 15.91 4.89 -5.88
C ALA A 263 16.03 4.40 -4.42
N LEU A 264 15.04 4.71 -3.58
CA LEU A 264 14.95 4.19 -2.21
C LEU A 264 14.86 2.67 -2.19
N ALA A 265 14.01 2.07 -3.02
CA ALA A 265 13.87 0.62 -3.14
C ALA A 265 15.19 -0.03 -3.59
N ALA A 266 15.85 0.52 -4.60
CA ALA A 266 17.14 0.06 -5.08
C ALA A 266 18.22 0.21 -3.99
N GLY A 267 18.22 1.32 -3.26
CA GLY A 267 19.14 1.55 -2.15
C GLY A 267 18.99 0.50 -1.04
N PHE A 268 17.77 0.18 -0.61
CA PHE A 268 17.56 -0.89 0.37
C PHE A 268 17.93 -2.27 -0.17
N PHE A 269 17.65 -2.53 -1.45
CA PHE A 269 18.03 -3.80 -2.07
C PHE A 269 19.55 -3.98 -2.11
N LEU A 270 20.29 -2.95 -2.55
CA LEU A 270 21.75 -2.96 -2.58
C LEU A 270 22.34 -3.04 -1.16
N ALA A 271 21.75 -2.33 -0.20
CA ALA A 271 22.15 -2.41 1.20
C ALA A 271 21.90 -3.82 1.78
N ALA A 272 20.79 -4.45 1.42
CA ALA A 272 20.52 -5.84 1.80
C ALA A 272 21.53 -6.82 1.19
N MET A 273 21.90 -6.64 -0.07
CA MET A 273 22.97 -7.44 -0.69
C MET A 273 24.30 -7.23 0.00
N TRP A 274 24.66 -5.98 0.28
CA TRP A 274 25.95 -5.66 0.92
C TRP A 274 26.05 -6.22 2.34
N ILE A 275 25.01 -6.04 3.17
CA ILE A 275 25.02 -6.54 4.56
C ILE A 275 24.93 -8.08 4.59
N GLY A 276 24.21 -8.69 3.65
CA GLY A 276 24.16 -10.13 3.50
C GLY A 276 25.51 -10.73 3.11
N ALA A 277 26.27 -10.03 2.24
CA ALA A 277 27.62 -10.44 1.85
C ALA A 277 28.67 -10.16 2.93
N ASN A 278 28.42 -9.19 3.82
CA ASN A 278 29.32 -8.78 4.90
C ASN A 278 28.58 -8.82 6.25
N PRO A 279 28.22 -10.00 6.75
CA PRO A 279 27.48 -10.09 7.99
C PRO A 279 28.29 -9.41 9.10
N LEU A 280 27.67 -8.45 9.78
CA LEU A 280 28.25 -7.84 10.96
C LEU A 280 28.56 -9.00 11.94
N ARG A 281 29.79 -9.08 12.41
CA ARG A 281 30.20 -10.08 13.40
C ARG A 281 29.39 -9.79 14.67
N ALA A 282 28.27 -10.52 14.82
CA ALA A 282 27.48 -10.53 16.05
C ALA A 282 28.00 -11.61 16.97
#